data_a2186c548fd57047e561eb9342ca9fb9
#
_entry.id   a2186c548fd57047e561eb9342ca9fb9
#
_cell.length_a   1.000
_cell.length_b   1.000
_cell.length_c   1.000
_cell.angle_alpha   90.00
_cell.angle_beta   90.00
_cell.angle_gamma   90.00
#
_symmetry.space_group_name_H-M   'P 1'
#
loop_
_entity.id
_entity.type
_entity.pdbx_description
1 polymer ?
#
loop_
_entity_poly.entity_id
_entity_poly.type
_entity_poly.pdbx_seq_one_letter_code
_entity_poly.pdbx_strand_id
1 'polypeptide(L)'
;MILTHTALGVNYYMAEEQRNPNGTVRRTRTSQPQKKRRRRSSGAKAAAAFLYVLVVIGVSAVLATVGWSWANDLLSLNKDETSAVIEIPESVVTYTEVTDDNGVTTTESRVDMNYVTDQLKDAGLVEYKFLFKLFGMFSKADQKIVAGTYELDSEMDYRALVSNMSASSSTRQTVDVTIPEGYTIDQLFALLEKEGVTTQAKLQDMAATWEYSFDWLKDIPLGDYHRLEGYLFPDTYTFYKGENPKYVINKMLVNFDKKMSGYMSRFNEESQFSLHDIVTIASLIEKETDGEDYKTIASVIYNRLNNTGAETAGFLQIDATLSYLNGGKVPTEADKAIDSPYNTYLYKGLPAGPISNPGMKALAAAMEPDSTKYYYYVLNPETKRHEFSKTYAEHQQLVQKYSSNG
;
A
#
# COMPACT_ATOMS: atom_id res chain seq x y z
N MET A 1 -9.14 -0.08 55.63
CA MET A 1 -9.85 -0.45 56.85
C MET A 1 -10.49 -1.80 56.52
N ILE A 2 -10.04 -2.92 57.01
CA ILE A 2 -9.70 -3.51 58.28
C ILE A 2 -8.67 -4.63 58.03
N LEU A 3 -7.57 -4.58 58.77
CA LEU A 3 -6.59 -5.64 58.94
C LEU A 3 -7.19 -6.75 59.82
N THR A 4 -6.93 -8.02 59.52
CA THR A 4 -6.96 -9.09 60.48
C THR A 4 -5.65 -9.88 60.49
N HIS A 5 -4.92 -9.70 61.56
CA HIS A 5 -3.79 -10.53 62.01
C HIS A 5 -4.30 -11.91 62.39
N THR A 6 -3.54 -12.94 62.03
CA THR A 6 -3.64 -14.24 62.74
C THR A 6 -2.25 -14.64 63.19
N ALA A 7 -2.17 -14.89 64.55
CA ALA A 7 -0.97 -15.06 65.29
C ALA A 7 -0.38 -16.47 65.13
N LEU A 8 0.96 -16.54 65.22
CA LEU A 8 1.78 -17.72 65.39
C LEU A 8 1.65 -18.26 66.81
N GLY A 9 1.16 -19.50 66.99
CA GLY A 9 1.18 -20.23 68.18
C GLY A 9 2.55 -20.91 68.43
N VAL A 10 3.29 -20.44 69.41
CA VAL A 10 4.50 -21.08 69.89
C VAL A 10 4.10 -21.96 71.08
N ASN A 11 4.18 -23.28 70.95
CA ASN A 11 4.03 -24.24 72.08
C ASN A 11 5.39 -24.47 72.77
N TYR A 12 5.52 -23.96 73.98
CA TYR A 12 6.57 -24.34 74.93
C TYR A 12 6.17 -25.63 75.61
N TYR A 13 6.94 -26.67 75.44
CA TYR A 13 6.90 -27.85 76.39
C TYR A 13 7.97 -27.65 77.43
N MET A 14 7.51 -27.56 78.67
CA MET A 14 8.38 -27.64 79.90
C MET A 14 8.79 -29.08 80.07
N ALA A 15 10.09 -29.33 80.24
CA ALA A 15 10.65 -30.60 80.62
C ALA A 15 10.66 -30.70 82.13
N GLU A 16 10.03 -31.71 82.67
CA GLU A 16 10.04 -32.06 84.09
C GLU A 16 11.36 -32.75 84.47
N GLU A 17 12.07 -32.20 85.43
CA GLU A 17 13.37 -32.65 85.91
C GLU A 17 13.16 -33.61 87.11
N GLN A 18 13.31 -34.92 86.90
CA GLN A 18 13.33 -35.88 88.01
C GLN A 18 14.76 -36.04 88.60
N ARG A 19 14.95 -35.64 89.82
CA ARG A 19 16.20 -35.85 90.60
C ARG A 19 16.16 -37.19 91.36
N ASN A 20 17.16 -37.96 91.13
CA ASN A 20 17.42 -39.17 91.91
C ASN A 20 18.49 -38.89 92.98
N PRO A 21 18.33 -39.42 94.21
CA PRO A 21 19.10 -38.99 95.44
C PRO A 21 20.58 -39.39 95.52
N ASN A 22 21.18 -39.98 94.47
CA ASN A 22 22.57 -40.45 94.52
C ASN A 22 23.53 -39.82 93.51
N GLY A 23 23.36 -38.61 93.14
CA GLY A 23 24.42 -37.70 92.70
C GLY A 23 25.31 -38.08 91.50
N THR A 24 24.99 -39.07 90.67
CA THR A 24 25.82 -39.44 89.55
C THR A 24 25.02 -39.31 88.20
N VAL A 25 25.39 -38.33 87.40
CA VAL A 25 24.80 -38.08 86.08
C VAL A 25 25.47 -38.98 85.03
N ARG A 26 24.78 -40.04 84.62
CA ARG A 26 25.20 -40.88 83.50
C ARG A 26 24.52 -40.39 82.21
N ARG A 27 25.24 -39.61 81.36
CA ARG A 27 24.77 -39.19 80.02
C ARG A 27 24.74 -40.41 79.12
N THR A 28 23.57 -40.94 78.85
CA THR A 28 23.32 -41.86 77.70
C THR A 28 23.11 -41.07 76.42
N ARG A 29 24.06 -41.18 75.51
CA ARG A 29 23.94 -40.65 74.18
C ARG A 29 23.00 -41.55 73.38
N THR A 30 21.74 -41.20 73.27
CA THR A 30 20.82 -41.77 72.27
C THR A 30 21.13 -41.22 70.90
N SER A 31 21.64 -42.04 70.03
CA SER A 31 21.85 -41.74 68.63
C SER A 31 20.48 -41.65 67.89
N GLN A 32 20.04 -40.46 67.60
CA GLN A 32 18.91 -40.26 66.66
C GLN A 32 19.32 -40.69 65.29
N PRO A 33 18.46 -41.40 64.49
CA PRO A 33 18.74 -41.71 63.12
C PRO A 33 18.71 -40.43 62.28
N GLN A 34 19.86 -40.04 61.77
CA GLN A 34 19.94 -38.95 60.76
C GLN A 34 19.10 -39.28 59.52
N LYS A 35 17.99 -38.59 59.38
CA LYS A 35 17.27 -38.54 58.06
C LYS A 35 18.25 -38.02 57.00
N LYS A 36 18.74 -38.91 56.12
CA LYS A 36 19.49 -38.54 54.89
C LYS A 36 18.68 -37.54 54.10
N ARG A 37 19.01 -36.28 54.23
CA ARG A 37 18.56 -35.25 53.27
C ARG A 37 19.07 -35.66 51.89
N ARG A 38 18.15 -36.22 51.07
CA ARG A 38 18.44 -36.38 49.65
C ARG A 38 18.82 -34.99 49.11
N ARG A 39 20.11 -34.75 48.85
CA ARG A 39 20.60 -33.64 48.06
C ARG A 39 19.95 -33.80 46.69
N ARG A 40 18.88 -33.05 46.42
CA ARG A 40 18.41 -32.87 45.04
C ARG A 40 19.57 -32.27 44.29
N SER A 41 20.08 -33.01 43.29
CA SER A 41 21.23 -32.60 42.48
C SER A 41 20.95 -31.19 41.89
N SER A 42 21.90 -30.29 41.97
CA SER A 42 21.82 -28.95 41.40
C SER A 42 21.51 -29.00 39.89
N GLY A 43 21.92 -30.07 39.22
CA GLY A 43 21.61 -30.34 37.83
C GLY A 43 20.11 -30.50 37.49
N ALA A 44 19.35 -31.15 38.40
CA ALA A 44 17.89 -31.30 38.17
C ALA A 44 17.14 -29.95 38.29
N LYS A 45 17.60 -29.04 39.14
CA LYS A 45 17.04 -27.68 39.24
C LYS A 45 17.43 -26.82 38.03
N ALA A 46 18.67 -26.94 37.55
CA ALA A 46 19.13 -26.24 36.36
C ALA A 46 18.41 -26.74 35.10
N ALA A 47 18.22 -28.05 34.96
CA ALA A 47 17.47 -28.63 33.84
C ALA A 47 15.99 -28.21 33.87
N ALA A 48 15.35 -28.17 35.05
CA ALA A 48 13.97 -27.68 35.17
C ALA A 48 13.82 -26.18 34.86
N ALA A 49 14.80 -25.35 35.25
CA ALA A 49 14.83 -23.93 34.91
C ALA A 49 15.05 -23.72 33.41
N PHE A 50 15.93 -24.48 32.80
CA PHE A 50 16.15 -24.43 31.34
C PHE A 50 14.90 -24.85 30.57
N LEU A 51 14.24 -25.94 30.96
CA LEU A 51 12.98 -26.38 30.35
C LEU A 51 11.88 -25.32 30.49
N TYR A 52 11.78 -24.68 31.67
CA TYR A 52 10.83 -23.58 31.88
C TYR A 52 11.08 -22.41 30.90
N VAL A 53 12.33 -22.00 30.75
CA VAL A 53 12.70 -20.91 29.79
C VAL A 53 12.35 -21.31 28.39
N LEU A 54 12.62 -22.56 27.96
CA LEU A 54 12.23 -23.04 26.63
C LEU A 54 10.71 -23.02 26.40
N VAL A 55 9.94 -23.44 27.44
CA VAL A 55 8.47 -23.39 27.35
C VAL A 55 7.98 -21.95 27.28
N VAL A 56 8.55 -21.03 28.05
CA VAL A 56 8.17 -19.60 27.99
C VAL A 56 8.48 -19.01 26.60
N ILE A 57 9.68 -19.27 26.06
CA ILE A 57 10.05 -18.81 24.71
C ILE A 57 9.10 -19.42 23.68
N GLY A 58 8.84 -20.72 23.73
CA GLY A 58 7.93 -21.40 22.80
C GLY A 58 6.50 -20.81 22.84
N VAL A 59 5.95 -20.63 24.05
CA VAL A 59 4.62 -20.03 24.22
C VAL A 59 4.62 -18.57 23.73
N SER A 60 5.67 -17.79 24.03
CA SER A 60 5.77 -16.41 23.56
C SER A 60 5.85 -16.31 22.03
N ALA A 61 6.60 -17.22 21.37
CA ALA A 61 6.69 -17.28 19.94
C ALA A 61 5.33 -17.62 19.30
N VAL A 62 4.61 -18.60 19.85
CA VAL A 62 3.25 -18.95 19.40
C VAL A 62 2.29 -17.77 19.57
N LEU A 63 2.31 -17.10 20.71
CA LEU A 63 1.46 -15.92 20.95
C LEU A 63 1.79 -14.77 19.99
N ALA A 64 3.07 -14.56 19.70
CA ALA A 64 3.51 -13.54 18.74
C ALA A 64 3.03 -13.85 17.31
N THR A 65 3.15 -15.10 16.84
CA THR A 65 2.68 -15.49 15.51
C THR A 65 1.17 -15.42 15.40
N VAL A 66 0.43 -15.88 16.39
CA VAL A 66 -1.04 -15.77 16.42
C VAL A 66 -1.48 -14.30 16.48
N GLY A 67 -0.85 -13.50 17.34
CA GLY A 67 -1.15 -12.07 17.44
C GLY A 67 -0.87 -11.32 16.13
N TRP A 68 0.23 -11.66 15.46
CA TRP A 68 0.54 -11.12 14.13
C TRP A 68 -0.50 -11.51 13.09
N SER A 69 -0.91 -12.79 13.05
CA SER A 69 -1.93 -13.26 12.11
C SER A 69 -3.28 -12.55 12.31
N TRP A 70 -3.67 -12.32 13.58
CA TRP A 70 -4.90 -11.57 13.89
C TRP A 70 -4.79 -10.09 13.53
N ALA A 71 -3.63 -9.47 13.79
CA ALA A 71 -3.40 -8.08 13.40
C ALA A 71 -3.41 -7.92 11.87
N ASN A 72 -2.83 -8.88 11.17
CA ASN A 72 -2.82 -8.93 9.71
C ASN A 72 -4.24 -8.98 9.13
N ASP A 73 -5.09 -9.85 9.67
CA ASP A 73 -6.49 -9.95 9.22
C ASP A 73 -7.31 -8.69 9.56
N LEU A 74 -7.15 -8.18 10.79
CA LEU A 74 -7.88 -6.98 11.27
C LEU A 74 -7.54 -5.73 10.47
N LEU A 75 -6.26 -5.55 10.10
CA LEU A 75 -5.71 -4.35 9.49
C LEU A 75 -5.44 -4.50 7.99
N SER A 76 -5.71 -5.68 7.43
CA SER A 76 -5.48 -6.00 6.01
C SER A 76 -4.05 -5.71 5.53
N LEU A 77 -3.01 -6.11 6.30
CA LEU A 77 -1.63 -5.71 6.01
C LEU A 77 -0.98 -6.49 4.86
N ASN A 78 -1.27 -7.80 4.72
CA ASN A 78 -0.65 -8.69 3.73
C ASN A 78 -1.66 -9.73 3.24
N LYS A 79 -2.77 -9.31 2.66
CA LYS A 79 -3.75 -10.18 2.01
C LYS A 79 -3.49 -10.20 0.52
N ASP A 80 -3.72 -11.36 -0.10
CA ASP A 80 -3.79 -11.44 -1.56
C ASP A 80 -4.94 -10.56 -2.05
N GLU A 81 -4.71 -9.81 -3.13
CA GLU A 81 -5.72 -8.95 -3.70
C GLU A 81 -6.93 -9.76 -4.15
N THR A 82 -8.05 -9.52 -3.51
CA THR A 82 -9.33 -10.15 -3.84
C THR A 82 -10.42 -9.08 -3.75
N SER A 83 -11.19 -8.96 -4.82
CA SER A 83 -12.38 -8.12 -4.86
C SER A 83 -13.61 -9.03 -4.91
N ALA A 84 -14.64 -8.74 -4.14
CA ALA A 84 -15.85 -9.54 -4.10
C ALA A 84 -17.10 -8.67 -3.97
N VAL A 85 -18.18 -9.12 -4.61
CA VAL A 85 -19.50 -8.52 -4.45
C VAL A 85 -20.24 -9.28 -3.36
N ILE A 86 -20.59 -8.57 -2.28
CA ILE A 86 -21.32 -9.11 -1.12
C ILE A 86 -22.74 -8.59 -1.15
N GLU A 87 -23.71 -9.49 -1.11
CA GLU A 87 -25.11 -9.15 -0.98
C GLU A 87 -25.60 -9.38 0.46
N ILE A 88 -26.17 -8.37 1.07
CA ILE A 88 -26.84 -8.43 2.36
C ILE A 88 -28.33 -8.23 2.12
N PRO A 89 -29.12 -9.33 2.07
CA PRO A 89 -30.54 -9.23 1.79
C PRO A 89 -31.34 -8.66 2.98
N GLU A 90 -32.44 -8.00 2.70
CA GLU A 90 -33.38 -7.48 3.72
C GLU A 90 -33.84 -8.56 4.72
N SER A 91 -33.89 -9.83 4.30
CA SER A 91 -34.34 -10.94 5.14
C SER A 91 -33.43 -11.23 6.34
N VAL A 92 -32.20 -10.73 6.35
CA VAL A 92 -31.26 -10.87 7.47
C VAL A 92 -31.17 -9.60 8.34
N VAL A 93 -32.00 -8.59 8.07
CA VAL A 93 -32.11 -7.36 8.85
C VAL A 93 -33.40 -7.39 9.69
N THR A 94 -33.23 -7.16 10.98
CA THR A 94 -34.35 -7.05 11.91
C THR A 94 -34.58 -5.59 12.23
N TYR A 95 -35.84 -5.13 12.10
CA TYR A 95 -36.29 -3.79 12.44
C TYR A 95 -37.04 -3.81 13.75
N THR A 96 -36.66 -2.95 14.69
CA THR A 96 -37.34 -2.83 16.01
C THR A 96 -37.72 -1.37 16.25
N GLU A 97 -38.97 -1.14 16.58
CA GLU A 97 -39.40 0.19 17.01
C GLU A 97 -38.97 0.41 18.47
N VAL A 98 -38.27 1.50 18.70
CA VAL A 98 -37.81 1.92 20.03
C VAL A 98 -38.40 3.30 20.31
N THR A 99 -39.16 3.42 21.39
CA THR A 99 -39.71 4.70 21.84
C THR A 99 -38.83 5.26 22.97
N ASP A 100 -38.34 6.47 22.80
CA ASP A 100 -37.50 7.13 23.81
C ASP A 100 -38.36 7.70 24.98
N ASP A 101 -37.69 8.21 26.02
CA ASP A 101 -38.32 8.78 27.20
C ASP A 101 -39.16 10.03 26.89
N ASN A 102 -39.01 10.61 25.70
CA ASN A 102 -39.78 11.77 25.21
C ASN A 102 -40.98 11.37 24.36
N GLY A 103 -41.21 10.05 24.17
CA GLY A 103 -42.30 9.51 23.37
C GLY A 103 -42.03 9.53 21.86
N VAL A 104 -40.79 9.74 21.41
CA VAL A 104 -40.42 9.69 20.00
C VAL A 104 -40.06 8.25 19.64
N THR A 105 -40.85 7.67 18.72
CA THR A 105 -40.61 6.32 18.20
C THR A 105 -39.63 6.38 17.02
N THR A 106 -38.53 5.66 17.14
CA THR A 106 -37.52 5.49 16.07
C THR A 106 -37.39 4.01 15.73
N THR A 107 -37.12 3.70 14.46
CA THR A 107 -36.89 2.34 14.01
C THR A 107 -35.37 2.08 14.03
N GLU A 108 -34.93 1.16 14.88
CA GLU A 108 -33.57 0.65 14.86
C GLU A 108 -33.48 -0.58 13.96
N SER A 109 -32.46 -0.64 13.08
CA SER A 109 -32.17 -1.83 12.28
C SER A 109 -30.97 -2.57 12.86
N ARG A 110 -31.02 -3.89 12.81
CA ARG A 110 -29.89 -4.76 13.18
C ARG A 110 -29.73 -5.89 12.18
N VAL A 111 -28.52 -6.03 11.63
CA VAL A 111 -28.19 -7.11 10.71
C VAL A 111 -27.70 -8.36 11.47
N ASP A 112 -27.97 -9.54 10.92
CA ASP A 112 -27.38 -10.78 11.43
C ASP A 112 -25.88 -10.81 11.12
N MET A 113 -25.04 -10.57 12.14
CA MET A 113 -23.59 -10.58 12.03
C MET A 113 -23.03 -11.97 11.71
N ASN A 114 -23.78 -13.06 11.91
CA ASN A 114 -23.32 -14.38 11.48
C ASN A 114 -23.36 -14.46 9.96
N TYR A 115 -24.47 -14.04 9.36
CA TYR A 115 -24.60 -14.01 7.90
C TYR A 115 -23.53 -13.14 7.26
N VAL A 116 -23.38 -11.88 7.73
CA VAL A 116 -22.37 -10.95 7.20
C VAL A 116 -20.97 -11.55 7.28
N THR A 117 -20.62 -12.10 8.46
CA THR A 117 -19.29 -12.68 8.68
C THR A 117 -19.03 -13.91 7.80
N ASP A 118 -20.07 -14.72 7.55
CA ASP A 118 -19.97 -15.90 6.70
C ASP A 118 -19.74 -15.47 5.24
N GLN A 119 -20.47 -14.49 4.73
CA GLN A 119 -20.26 -13.95 3.39
C GLN A 119 -18.84 -13.36 3.21
N LEU A 120 -18.37 -12.56 4.17
CA LEU A 120 -17.03 -11.98 4.13
C LEU A 120 -15.92 -13.04 4.17
N LYS A 121 -16.12 -14.12 4.95
CA LYS A 121 -15.18 -15.25 5.01
C LYS A 121 -15.15 -16.04 3.72
N ASP A 122 -16.31 -16.36 3.17
CA ASP A 122 -16.43 -17.14 1.94
C ASP A 122 -15.86 -16.38 0.73
N ALA A 123 -15.93 -15.05 0.78
CA ALA A 123 -15.31 -14.15 -0.19
C ALA A 123 -13.80 -13.92 0.01
N GLY A 124 -13.20 -14.46 1.08
CA GLY A 124 -11.76 -14.28 1.37
C GLY A 124 -11.39 -12.91 1.96
N LEU A 125 -12.37 -12.06 2.27
CA LEU A 125 -12.15 -10.71 2.82
C LEU A 125 -11.82 -10.73 4.32
N VAL A 126 -12.25 -11.77 5.03
CA VAL A 126 -12.01 -11.98 6.46
C VAL A 126 -11.48 -13.39 6.68
N GLU A 127 -10.37 -13.54 7.40
CA GLU A 127 -9.79 -14.85 7.71
C GLU A 127 -10.38 -15.45 8.99
N TYR A 128 -10.53 -14.65 10.05
CA TYR A 128 -10.98 -15.10 11.38
C TYR A 128 -12.38 -14.57 11.72
N LYS A 129 -13.43 -15.39 11.44
CA LYS A 129 -14.84 -15.05 11.73
C LYS A 129 -15.07 -14.50 13.15
N PHE A 130 -14.43 -15.13 14.16
CA PHE A 130 -14.59 -14.71 15.55
C PHE A 130 -14.02 -13.31 15.80
N LEU A 131 -12.91 -12.96 15.12
CA LEU A 131 -12.27 -11.66 15.27
C LEU A 131 -13.11 -10.55 14.67
N PHE A 132 -13.69 -10.78 13.48
CA PHE A 132 -14.62 -9.83 12.88
C PHE A 132 -15.89 -9.65 13.71
N LYS A 133 -16.46 -10.74 14.27
CA LYS A 133 -17.61 -10.66 15.20
C LYS A 133 -17.27 -9.88 16.46
N LEU A 134 -16.10 -10.13 17.04
CA LEU A 134 -15.63 -9.38 18.22
C LEU A 134 -15.49 -7.89 17.89
N PHE A 135 -14.86 -7.55 16.76
CA PHE A 135 -14.79 -6.17 16.28
C PHE A 135 -16.18 -5.57 16.06
N GLY A 136 -17.09 -6.31 15.43
CA GLY A 136 -18.47 -5.91 15.18
C GLY A 136 -19.23 -5.56 16.47
N MET A 137 -19.03 -6.35 17.53
CA MET A 137 -19.63 -6.09 18.83
C MET A 137 -19.15 -4.76 19.44
N PHE A 138 -17.83 -4.48 19.40
CA PHE A 138 -17.28 -3.22 19.93
C PHE A 138 -17.61 -2.01 19.05
N SER A 139 -17.67 -2.18 17.74
CA SER A 139 -17.96 -1.10 16.79
C SER A 139 -19.45 -0.86 16.56
N LYS A 140 -20.33 -1.71 17.13
CA LYS A 140 -21.78 -1.76 16.86
C LYS A 140 -22.06 -1.92 15.36
N ALA A 141 -21.34 -2.82 14.71
CA ALA A 141 -21.45 -3.07 13.27
C ALA A 141 -22.87 -3.57 12.90
N ASP A 142 -23.49 -4.35 13.78
CA ASP A 142 -24.85 -4.85 13.63
C ASP A 142 -25.90 -3.75 13.43
N GLN A 143 -25.66 -2.55 13.99
CA GLN A 143 -26.53 -1.38 13.87
C GLN A 143 -26.15 -0.44 12.70
N LYS A 144 -24.95 -0.62 12.14
CA LYS A 144 -24.43 0.25 11.08
C LYS A 144 -24.59 -0.35 9.69
N ILE A 145 -24.40 -1.67 9.60
CA ILE A 145 -24.50 -2.39 8.33
C ILE A 145 -25.99 -2.45 7.93
N VAL A 146 -26.28 -2.16 6.67
CA VAL A 146 -27.63 -2.19 6.11
C VAL A 146 -27.72 -3.19 4.96
N ALA A 147 -28.94 -3.55 4.58
CA ALA A 147 -29.19 -4.37 3.40
C ALA A 147 -28.72 -3.65 2.13
N GLY A 148 -28.15 -4.40 1.19
CA GLY A 148 -27.63 -3.87 -0.05
C GLY A 148 -26.59 -4.78 -0.69
N THR A 149 -26.11 -4.38 -1.86
CA THR A 149 -25.02 -5.04 -2.58
C THR A 149 -23.76 -4.16 -2.49
N TYR A 150 -22.64 -4.75 -2.08
CA TYR A 150 -21.40 -4.04 -1.80
C TYR A 150 -20.24 -4.67 -2.56
N GLU A 151 -19.49 -3.86 -3.28
CA GLU A 151 -18.20 -4.25 -3.82
C GLU A 151 -17.13 -3.94 -2.78
N LEU A 152 -16.48 -4.99 -2.28
CA LEU A 152 -15.49 -4.94 -1.21
C LEU A 152 -14.21 -5.61 -1.68
N ASP A 153 -13.07 -5.15 -1.16
CA ASP A 153 -11.75 -5.72 -1.46
C ASP A 153 -10.99 -6.13 -0.20
N SER A 154 -9.99 -6.99 -0.38
CA SER A 154 -9.18 -7.55 0.68
C SER A 154 -8.23 -6.53 1.34
N GLU A 155 -8.02 -5.35 0.74
CA GLU A 155 -7.22 -4.28 1.32
C GLU A 155 -8.00 -3.47 2.37
N MET A 156 -9.32 -3.63 2.41
CA MET A 156 -10.16 -3.00 3.42
C MET A 156 -9.94 -3.64 4.78
N ASP A 157 -9.51 -2.85 5.76
CA ASP A 157 -9.51 -3.25 7.16
C ASP A 157 -10.96 -3.46 7.67
N TYR A 158 -11.13 -4.07 8.83
CA TYR A 158 -12.47 -4.34 9.38
C TYR A 158 -13.32 -3.09 9.56
N ARG A 159 -12.70 -1.93 9.82
CA ARG A 159 -13.39 -0.65 9.92
C ARG A 159 -13.90 -0.21 8.55
N ALA A 160 -13.07 -0.32 7.52
CA ALA A 160 -13.45 0.04 6.16
C ALA A 160 -14.56 -0.87 5.63
N LEU A 161 -14.48 -2.20 5.87
CA LEU A 161 -15.55 -3.13 5.53
C LEU A 161 -16.89 -2.72 6.16
N VAL A 162 -16.93 -2.48 7.48
CA VAL A 162 -18.17 -2.04 8.16
C VAL A 162 -18.64 -0.67 7.64
N SER A 163 -17.71 0.27 7.41
CA SER A 163 -18.07 1.59 6.90
C SER A 163 -18.65 1.52 5.49
N ASN A 164 -18.11 0.67 4.63
CA ASN A 164 -18.62 0.49 3.28
C ASN A 164 -19.99 -0.18 3.23
N MET A 165 -20.31 -1.04 4.19
CA MET A 165 -21.62 -1.67 4.34
C MET A 165 -22.60 -0.86 5.19
N SER A 166 -22.27 0.36 5.64
CA SER A 166 -23.14 1.19 6.46
C SER A 166 -24.20 1.96 5.64
N ALA A 167 -25.23 2.48 6.29
CA ALA A 167 -26.30 3.27 5.67
C ALA A 167 -25.79 4.43 4.80
N SER A 168 -24.62 4.99 5.17
CA SER A 168 -23.98 6.03 4.36
C SER A 168 -23.40 5.50 3.04
N SER A 169 -23.06 4.21 2.95
CA SER A 169 -22.51 3.59 1.74
C SER A 169 -23.60 3.09 0.79
N SER A 170 -24.72 2.56 1.30
CA SER A 170 -25.83 2.12 0.46
C SER A 170 -26.50 3.27 -0.34
N THR A 171 -26.28 4.51 0.09
CA THR A 171 -26.72 5.73 -0.63
C THR A 171 -25.56 6.38 -1.40
N ARG A 172 -24.33 5.87 -1.33
CA ARG A 172 -23.21 6.44 -2.05
C ARG A 172 -23.38 6.24 -3.55
N GLN A 173 -23.44 7.35 -4.25
CA GLN A 173 -23.41 7.34 -5.71
C GLN A 173 -22.00 6.98 -6.17
N THR A 174 -21.92 5.98 -7.01
CA THR A 174 -20.69 5.68 -7.75
C THR A 174 -20.58 6.58 -8.98
N VAL A 175 -19.36 6.78 -9.45
CA VAL A 175 -19.04 7.48 -10.68
C VAL A 175 -17.94 6.73 -11.39
N ASP A 176 -18.13 6.49 -12.70
CA ASP A 176 -17.09 5.94 -13.55
C ASP A 176 -16.24 7.08 -14.09
N VAL A 177 -14.96 7.07 -13.79
CA VAL A 177 -14.00 8.06 -14.22
C VAL A 177 -12.99 7.42 -15.15
N THR A 178 -12.97 7.85 -16.41
CA THR A 178 -11.95 7.45 -17.38
C THR A 178 -10.79 8.42 -17.29
N ILE A 179 -9.62 7.92 -16.92
CA ILE A 179 -8.37 8.66 -16.86
C ILE A 179 -7.67 8.46 -18.19
N PRO A 180 -7.49 9.51 -19.01
CA PRO A 180 -6.80 9.42 -20.28
C PRO A 180 -5.30 9.14 -20.10
N GLU A 181 -4.72 8.41 -21.06
CA GLU A 181 -3.27 8.25 -21.17
C GLU A 181 -2.59 9.63 -21.32
N GLY A 182 -1.41 9.79 -20.77
CA GLY A 182 -0.63 11.02 -20.82
C GLY A 182 -1.11 12.17 -19.92
N TYR A 183 -2.11 11.94 -19.04
CA TYR A 183 -2.45 12.94 -18.00
C TYR A 183 -1.33 13.04 -16.98
N THR A 184 -1.04 14.28 -16.55
CA THR A 184 -0.20 14.51 -15.37
C THR A 184 -0.99 14.22 -14.11
N ILE A 185 -0.30 14.00 -12.98
CA ILE A 185 -0.93 13.80 -11.67
C ILE A 185 -1.86 14.96 -11.30
N ASP A 186 -1.51 16.21 -11.66
CA ASP A 186 -2.35 17.38 -11.42
C ASP A 186 -3.64 17.34 -12.23
N GLN A 187 -3.55 16.98 -13.52
CA GLN A 187 -4.71 16.83 -14.39
C GLN A 187 -5.62 15.70 -13.91
N LEU A 188 -5.02 14.60 -13.46
CA LEU A 188 -5.73 13.45 -12.91
C LEU A 188 -6.47 13.83 -11.64
N PHE A 189 -5.79 14.48 -10.69
CA PHE A 189 -6.40 14.90 -9.43
C PHE A 189 -7.51 15.93 -9.64
N ALA A 190 -7.33 16.87 -10.57
CA ALA A 190 -8.36 17.83 -10.95
C ALA A 190 -9.59 17.14 -11.58
N LEU A 191 -9.38 16.09 -12.39
CA LEU A 191 -10.46 15.29 -12.95
C LEU A 191 -11.24 14.57 -11.85
N LEU A 192 -10.57 13.91 -10.93
CA LEU A 192 -11.21 13.21 -9.79
C LEU A 192 -12.03 14.17 -8.90
N GLU A 193 -11.55 15.40 -8.67
CA GLU A 193 -12.29 16.42 -7.94
C GLU A 193 -13.53 16.89 -8.71
N LYS A 194 -13.39 17.14 -10.00
CA LYS A 194 -14.49 17.53 -10.90
C LYS A 194 -15.62 16.50 -10.90
N GLU A 195 -15.28 15.22 -10.92
CA GLU A 195 -16.23 14.10 -10.90
C GLU A 195 -16.79 13.82 -9.49
N GLY A 196 -16.34 14.55 -8.48
CA GLY A 196 -16.83 14.47 -7.10
C GLY A 196 -16.34 13.25 -6.32
N VAL A 197 -15.24 12.64 -6.77
CA VAL A 197 -14.62 11.50 -6.06
C VAL A 197 -14.03 11.97 -4.74
N THR A 198 -13.12 12.96 -4.78
CA THR A 198 -12.54 13.58 -3.58
C THR A 198 -11.82 14.87 -3.99
N THR A 199 -11.40 15.70 -3.03
CA THR A 199 -10.74 16.97 -3.38
C THR A 199 -9.28 16.77 -3.79
N GLN A 200 -8.81 17.58 -4.72
CA GLN A 200 -7.43 17.59 -5.18
C GLN A 200 -6.44 17.76 -4.00
N ALA A 201 -6.73 18.66 -3.07
CA ALA A 201 -5.88 18.91 -1.90
C ALA A 201 -5.72 17.63 -1.03
N LYS A 202 -6.78 16.83 -0.85
CA LYS A 202 -6.69 15.58 -0.09
C LYS A 202 -5.89 14.51 -0.84
N LEU A 203 -6.01 14.45 -2.17
CA LEU A 203 -5.22 13.54 -2.99
C LEU A 203 -3.74 13.91 -2.94
N GLN A 204 -3.40 15.19 -3.06
CA GLN A 204 -2.02 15.68 -2.97
C GLN A 204 -1.41 15.37 -1.59
N ASP A 205 -2.14 15.66 -0.51
CA ASP A 205 -1.67 15.33 0.85
C ASP A 205 -1.44 13.83 1.02
N MET A 206 -2.39 13.00 0.58
CA MET A 206 -2.28 11.55 0.69
C MET A 206 -1.15 10.97 -0.18
N ALA A 207 -0.98 11.48 -1.41
CA ALA A 207 0.11 11.07 -2.29
C ALA A 207 1.49 11.43 -1.73
N ALA A 208 1.60 12.60 -1.06
CA ALA A 208 2.84 13.05 -0.45
C ALA A 208 3.20 12.31 0.84
N THR A 209 2.20 11.92 1.66
CA THR A 209 2.44 11.51 3.05
C THR A 209 2.23 10.03 3.32
N TRP A 210 1.38 9.35 2.52
CA TRP A 210 1.05 7.95 2.78
C TRP A 210 2.07 7.00 2.12
N GLU A 211 2.55 6.03 2.89
CA GLU A 211 3.42 4.95 2.40
C GLU A 211 2.56 3.80 1.87
N TYR A 212 2.50 3.67 0.53
CA TYR A 212 1.83 2.55 -0.14
C TYR A 212 2.75 1.34 -0.19
N SER A 213 2.20 0.14 0.04
CA SER A 213 2.97 -1.10 0.23
C SER A 213 3.35 -1.78 -1.10
N PHE A 214 4.04 -1.06 -1.99
CA PHE A 214 4.60 -1.61 -3.22
C PHE A 214 6.12 -1.62 -3.15
N ASP A 215 6.75 -2.76 -3.44
CA ASP A 215 8.22 -2.89 -3.38
C ASP A 215 8.94 -1.90 -4.29
N TRP A 216 8.39 -1.66 -5.47
CA TRP A 216 8.94 -0.73 -6.47
C TRP A 216 8.78 0.75 -6.10
N LEU A 217 7.97 1.07 -5.09
CA LEU A 217 7.74 2.45 -4.63
C LEU A 217 8.62 2.84 -3.43
N LYS A 218 9.28 1.87 -2.79
CA LYS A 218 10.04 2.06 -1.54
C LYS A 218 11.18 3.08 -1.63
N ASP A 219 11.82 3.14 -2.80
CA ASP A 219 12.96 4.04 -3.03
C ASP A 219 12.56 5.46 -3.44
N ILE A 220 11.26 5.71 -3.64
CA ILE A 220 10.73 7.01 -3.99
C ILE A 220 10.30 7.74 -2.70
N PRO A 221 10.98 8.85 -2.31
CA PRO A 221 10.79 9.47 -1.00
C PRO A 221 9.41 10.10 -0.84
N LEU A 222 8.92 10.13 0.39
CA LEU A 222 7.74 10.91 0.79
C LEU A 222 8.05 12.42 0.80
N GLY A 223 7.01 13.24 0.82
CA GLY A 223 7.08 14.69 0.97
C GLY A 223 6.62 15.50 -0.24
N ASP A 224 6.68 14.93 -1.44
CA ASP A 224 6.15 15.53 -2.66
C ASP A 224 5.12 14.57 -3.29
N TYR A 225 3.92 15.06 -3.60
CA TYR A 225 2.88 14.24 -4.23
C TYR A 225 3.23 13.83 -5.67
N HIS A 226 4.10 14.58 -6.36
CA HIS A 226 4.60 14.22 -7.69
C HIS A 226 5.44 12.93 -7.68
N ARG A 227 5.81 12.41 -6.51
CA ARG A 227 6.46 11.11 -6.39
C ARG A 227 5.67 9.96 -7.04
N LEU A 228 4.35 10.15 -7.20
CA LEU A 228 3.47 9.17 -7.84
C LEU A 228 3.21 9.47 -9.34
N GLU A 229 3.84 10.52 -9.90
CA GLU A 229 3.75 10.79 -11.33
C GLU A 229 4.26 9.59 -12.15
N GLY A 230 3.49 9.18 -13.13
CA GLY A 230 3.80 8.03 -13.98
C GLY A 230 3.28 6.68 -13.47
N TYR A 231 2.86 6.60 -12.20
CA TYR A 231 2.43 5.34 -11.57
C TYR A 231 0.91 5.22 -11.38
N LEU A 232 0.16 6.29 -11.58
CA LEU A 232 -1.31 6.27 -11.52
C LEU A 232 -1.88 5.83 -12.87
N PHE A 233 -1.96 4.50 -13.09
CA PHE A 233 -2.21 3.93 -14.41
C PHE A 233 -3.51 4.47 -15.04
N PRO A 234 -3.48 4.95 -16.30
CA PRO A 234 -4.67 5.41 -17.02
C PRO A 234 -5.58 4.24 -17.38
N ASP A 235 -6.82 4.31 -16.91
CA ASP A 235 -7.88 3.32 -17.16
C ASP A 235 -9.25 3.92 -16.77
N THR A 236 -10.32 3.17 -16.91
CA THR A 236 -11.63 3.54 -16.35
C THR A 236 -11.81 2.90 -14.98
N TYR A 237 -12.10 3.73 -13.98
CA TYR A 237 -12.28 3.31 -12.60
C TYR A 237 -13.65 3.71 -12.09
N THR A 238 -14.32 2.81 -11.38
CA THR A 238 -15.51 3.13 -10.62
C THR A 238 -15.11 3.56 -9.22
N PHE A 239 -15.48 4.77 -8.81
CA PHE A 239 -15.25 5.33 -7.48
C PHE A 239 -16.57 5.70 -6.81
N TYR A 240 -16.57 5.77 -5.50
CA TYR A 240 -17.66 6.42 -4.76
C TYR A 240 -17.45 7.95 -4.73
N LYS A 241 -18.55 8.72 -4.78
CA LYS A 241 -18.47 10.15 -4.49
C LYS A 241 -18.10 10.38 -3.02
N GLY A 242 -17.10 11.23 -2.79
CA GLY A 242 -16.55 11.48 -1.44
C GLY A 242 -15.66 10.36 -0.91
N GLU A 243 -15.06 9.54 -1.78
CA GLU A 243 -14.20 8.43 -1.39
C GLU A 243 -12.94 8.88 -0.65
N ASN A 244 -12.41 7.99 0.19
CA ASN A 244 -11.16 8.24 0.88
C ASN A 244 -10.00 8.29 -0.13
N PRO A 245 -9.20 9.38 -0.17
CA PRO A 245 -8.12 9.54 -1.15
C PRO A 245 -7.08 8.42 -1.12
N LYS A 246 -6.88 7.76 0.02
CA LYS A 246 -6.00 6.59 0.13
C LYS A 246 -6.43 5.47 -0.82
N TYR A 247 -7.72 5.11 -0.80
CA TYR A 247 -8.21 4.03 -1.64
C TYR A 247 -8.30 4.42 -3.11
N VAL A 248 -8.61 5.68 -3.38
CA VAL A 248 -8.60 6.23 -4.76
C VAL A 248 -7.22 6.06 -5.40
N ILE A 249 -6.16 6.48 -4.71
CA ILE A 249 -4.78 6.38 -5.20
C ILE A 249 -4.36 4.91 -5.27
N ASN A 250 -4.62 4.13 -4.20
CA ASN A 250 -4.23 2.73 -4.15
C ASN A 250 -4.81 1.92 -5.32
N LYS A 251 -6.07 2.14 -5.68
CA LYS A 251 -6.74 1.46 -6.80
C LYS A 251 -5.99 1.66 -8.13
N MET A 252 -5.43 2.83 -8.37
CA MET A 252 -4.65 3.12 -9.56
C MET A 252 -3.24 2.51 -9.51
N LEU A 253 -2.60 2.51 -8.34
CA LEU A 253 -1.30 1.86 -8.11
C LEU A 253 -1.38 0.34 -8.25
N VAL A 254 -2.43 -0.29 -7.71
CA VAL A 254 -2.72 -1.73 -7.89
C VAL A 254 -2.87 -2.08 -9.37
N ASN A 255 -3.59 -1.25 -10.14
CA ASN A 255 -3.73 -1.49 -11.57
C ASN A 255 -2.39 -1.36 -12.30
N PHE A 256 -1.55 -0.38 -11.93
CA PHE A 256 -0.18 -0.27 -12.44
C PHE A 256 0.63 -1.53 -12.13
N ASP A 257 0.64 -1.98 -10.88
CA ASP A 257 1.36 -3.18 -10.45
C ASP A 257 0.91 -4.42 -11.23
N LYS A 258 -0.40 -4.61 -11.36
CA LYS A 258 -1.00 -5.70 -12.15
C LYS A 258 -0.58 -5.65 -13.62
N LYS A 259 -0.60 -4.48 -14.26
CA LYS A 259 -0.19 -4.30 -15.67
C LYS A 259 1.30 -4.58 -15.85
N MET A 260 2.12 -4.22 -14.86
CA MET A 260 3.58 -4.39 -14.89
C MET A 260 4.06 -5.73 -14.34
N SER A 261 3.21 -6.53 -13.68
CA SER A 261 3.58 -7.78 -12.99
C SER A 261 4.40 -8.76 -13.84
N GLY A 262 4.06 -8.91 -15.13
CA GLY A 262 4.79 -9.76 -16.07
C GLY A 262 6.19 -9.24 -16.48
N TYR A 263 6.50 -8.01 -16.12
CA TYR A 263 7.76 -7.33 -16.48
C TYR A 263 8.66 -7.05 -15.28
N MET A 264 8.15 -7.15 -14.06
CA MET A 264 8.89 -6.81 -12.82
C MET A 264 10.21 -7.57 -12.67
N SER A 265 10.28 -8.84 -13.11
CA SER A 265 11.49 -9.64 -13.09
C SER A 265 12.62 -9.12 -13.98
N ARG A 266 12.35 -8.17 -14.88
CA ARG A 266 13.34 -7.53 -15.75
C ARG A 266 14.11 -6.42 -15.02
N PHE A 267 13.59 -5.92 -13.91
CA PHE A 267 14.17 -4.82 -13.14
C PHE A 267 14.93 -5.37 -11.94
N ASN A 268 16.18 -5.78 -12.16
CA ASN A 268 17.11 -6.27 -11.15
C ASN A 268 18.37 -5.39 -11.12
N GLU A 269 19.29 -5.68 -10.20
CA GLU A 269 20.56 -4.92 -10.03
C GLU A 269 21.44 -4.90 -11.30
N GLU A 270 21.27 -5.86 -12.21
CA GLU A 270 22.02 -5.95 -13.47
C GLU A 270 21.34 -5.16 -14.61
N SER A 271 20.14 -4.65 -14.39
CA SER A 271 19.40 -3.91 -15.41
C SER A 271 20.01 -2.54 -15.65
N GLN A 272 20.23 -2.17 -16.91
CA GLN A 272 20.75 -0.84 -17.27
C GLN A 272 19.83 0.29 -16.83
N PHE A 273 18.52 0.05 -16.82
CA PHE A 273 17.49 1.01 -16.46
C PHE A 273 16.61 0.41 -15.36
N SER A 274 16.32 1.21 -14.34
CA SER A 274 15.38 0.86 -13.29
C SER A 274 13.92 0.94 -13.79
N LEU A 275 12.95 0.44 -13.00
CA LEU A 275 11.55 0.64 -13.31
C LEU A 275 11.21 2.15 -13.40
N HIS A 276 11.78 2.97 -12.52
CA HIS A 276 11.59 4.42 -12.54
C HIS A 276 12.08 5.05 -13.86
N ASP A 277 13.23 4.61 -14.36
CA ASP A 277 13.75 5.07 -15.65
C ASP A 277 12.84 4.66 -16.80
N ILE A 278 12.32 3.44 -16.79
CA ILE A 278 11.40 2.93 -17.82
C ILE A 278 10.08 3.71 -17.81
N VAL A 279 9.51 3.97 -16.62
CA VAL A 279 8.29 4.80 -16.51
C VAL A 279 8.56 6.24 -16.98
N THR A 280 9.73 6.77 -16.64
CA THR A 280 10.16 8.10 -17.13
C THR A 280 10.24 8.12 -18.66
N ILE A 281 10.94 7.15 -19.27
CA ILE A 281 11.02 7.02 -20.75
C ILE A 281 9.62 6.86 -21.37
N ALA A 282 8.79 6.01 -20.78
CA ALA A 282 7.42 5.80 -21.25
C ALA A 282 6.60 7.09 -21.21
N SER A 283 6.75 7.89 -20.15
CA SER A 283 6.05 9.18 -20.03
C SER A 283 6.48 10.20 -21.09
N LEU A 284 7.75 10.17 -21.49
CA LEU A 284 8.26 10.99 -22.61
C LEU A 284 7.65 10.52 -23.92
N ILE A 285 7.68 9.22 -24.20
CA ILE A 285 7.11 8.63 -25.42
C ILE A 285 5.62 8.94 -25.52
N GLU A 286 4.87 8.80 -24.43
CA GLU A 286 3.43 9.06 -24.36
C GLU A 286 3.07 10.50 -24.76
N LYS A 287 3.94 11.45 -24.47
CA LYS A 287 3.74 12.87 -24.80
C LYS A 287 4.19 13.24 -26.20
N GLU A 288 4.97 12.38 -26.85
CA GLU A 288 5.51 12.63 -28.19
C GLU A 288 4.61 12.09 -29.32
N THR A 289 3.82 11.03 -29.05
CA THR A 289 3.00 10.41 -30.10
C THR A 289 1.72 9.78 -29.56
N ASP A 290 0.66 9.90 -30.34
CA ASP A 290 -0.60 9.16 -30.22
C ASP A 290 -0.78 8.11 -31.35
N GLY A 291 0.26 7.94 -32.18
CA GLY A 291 0.25 7.09 -33.37
C GLY A 291 0.78 5.66 -33.15
N GLU A 292 1.51 5.18 -34.17
CA GLU A 292 2.11 3.83 -34.17
C GLU A 292 3.63 3.85 -33.90
N ASP A 293 4.23 5.04 -33.70
CA ASP A 293 5.68 5.27 -33.73
C ASP A 293 6.36 5.05 -32.37
N TYR A 294 5.63 4.58 -31.35
CA TYR A 294 6.10 4.43 -29.95
C TYR A 294 7.46 3.76 -29.86
N LYS A 295 7.67 2.59 -30.50
CA LYS A 295 8.93 1.84 -30.43
C LYS A 295 10.08 2.52 -31.13
N THR A 296 9.80 3.22 -32.23
CA THR A 296 10.83 3.96 -32.97
C THR A 296 11.23 5.23 -32.24
N ILE A 297 10.29 5.95 -31.61
CA ILE A 297 10.60 7.08 -30.72
C ILE A 297 11.42 6.60 -29.51
N ALA A 298 11.02 5.48 -28.88
CA ALA A 298 11.81 4.87 -27.83
C ALA A 298 13.26 4.62 -28.28
N SER A 299 13.45 4.07 -29.49
CA SER A 299 14.78 3.84 -30.07
C SER A 299 15.60 5.14 -30.21
N VAL A 300 14.98 6.26 -30.59
CA VAL A 300 15.67 7.56 -30.66
C VAL A 300 16.09 8.02 -29.27
N ILE A 301 15.23 7.90 -28.25
CA ILE A 301 15.56 8.25 -26.86
C ILE A 301 16.76 7.43 -26.38
N TYR A 302 16.73 6.10 -26.55
CA TYR A 302 17.85 5.22 -26.17
C TYR A 302 19.13 5.51 -26.95
N ASN A 303 19.05 5.81 -28.24
CA ASN A 303 20.23 6.19 -29.02
C ASN A 303 20.87 7.47 -28.50
N ARG A 304 20.07 8.47 -28.09
CA ARG A 304 20.57 9.72 -27.50
C ARG A 304 21.17 9.48 -26.10
N LEU A 305 20.55 8.63 -25.27
CA LEU A 305 21.06 8.30 -23.94
C LEU A 305 22.36 7.51 -24.00
N ASN A 306 22.46 6.52 -24.88
CA ASN A 306 23.58 5.58 -24.93
C ASN A 306 24.79 6.09 -25.72
N ASN A 307 24.62 7.09 -26.59
CA ASN A 307 25.69 7.63 -27.42
C ASN A 307 25.96 9.11 -27.16
N THR A 308 26.69 9.39 -26.08
CA THR A 308 27.08 10.77 -25.73
C THR A 308 28.10 11.38 -26.68
N GLY A 309 28.70 10.58 -27.59
CA GLY A 309 29.56 11.05 -28.67
C GLY A 309 28.83 11.47 -29.95
N ALA A 310 27.51 11.24 -30.04
CA ALA A 310 26.70 11.71 -31.16
C ALA A 310 26.50 13.25 -31.14
N GLU A 311 25.97 13.81 -32.21
CA GLU A 311 25.68 15.24 -32.32
C GLU A 311 24.76 15.75 -31.20
N THR A 312 23.85 14.90 -30.68
CA THR A 312 22.97 15.21 -29.55
C THR A 312 23.67 15.22 -28.19
N ALA A 313 24.91 14.70 -28.12
CA ALA A 313 25.77 14.70 -26.93
C ALA A 313 25.12 14.21 -25.63
N GLY A 314 24.08 13.37 -25.70
CA GLY A 314 23.33 12.85 -24.56
C GLY A 314 22.16 13.74 -24.09
N PHE A 315 21.88 14.85 -24.79
CA PHE A 315 20.68 15.66 -24.54
C PHE A 315 19.47 15.05 -25.24
N LEU A 316 18.35 14.95 -24.50
CA LEU A 316 17.10 14.44 -25.09
C LEU A 316 16.35 15.53 -25.87
N GLN A 317 16.37 16.77 -25.41
CA GLN A 317 15.76 17.93 -26.08
C GLN A 317 14.30 17.67 -26.47
N ILE A 318 13.50 17.24 -25.50
CA ILE A 318 12.10 16.88 -25.65
C ILE A 318 11.21 18.03 -25.15
N ASP A 319 10.43 18.64 -26.02
CA ASP A 319 9.57 19.80 -25.72
C ASP A 319 8.52 19.49 -24.64
N ALA A 320 8.05 18.24 -24.55
CA ALA A 320 7.10 17.83 -23.55
C ALA A 320 7.61 18.03 -22.12
N THR A 321 8.93 17.98 -21.89
CA THR A 321 9.52 18.27 -20.56
C THR A 321 9.39 19.75 -20.19
N LEU A 322 9.46 20.65 -21.16
CA LEU A 322 9.22 22.08 -20.98
C LEU A 322 7.72 22.36 -20.76
N SER A 323 6.85 21.69 -21.50
CA SER A 323 5.40 21.74 -21.28
C SER A 323 5.02 21.33 -19.86
N TYR A 324 5.65 20.28 -19.31
CA TYR A 324 5.45 19.86 -17.92
C TYR A 324 5.84 20.96 -16.93
N LEU A 325 6.98 21.61 -17.15
CA LEU A 325 7.48 22.68 -16.28
C LEU A 325 6.63 23.96 -16.33
N ASN A 326 6.01 24.27 -17.46
CA ASN A 326 5.22 25.49 -17.64
C ASN A 326 3.71 25.31 -17.46
N GLY A 327 3.29 24.17 -16.90
CA GLY A 327 1.89 23.86 -16.59
C GLY A 327 1.06 23.46 -17.82
N GLY A 328 1.65 22.77 -18.78
CA GLY A 328 0.98 22.19 -19.94
C GLY A 328 0.84 23.16 -21.13
N LYS A 329 1.52 24.30 -21.11
CA LYS A 329 1.50 25.26 -22.23
C LYS A 329 2.45 24.83 -23.34
N VAL A 330 2.20 25.32 -24.53
CA VAL A 330 3.15 25.17 -25.65
C VAL A 330 4.48 25.84 -25.28
N PRO A 331 5.61 25.11 -25.35
CA PRO A 331 6.91 25.66 -24.98
C PRO A 331 7.35 26.80 -25.89
N THR A 332 8.05 27.76 -25.32
CA THR A 332 8.70 28.87 -26.00
C THR A 332 10.21 28.74 -25.92
N GLU A 333 10.95 29.52 -26.71
CA GLU A 333 12.42 29.58 -26.62
C GLU A 333 12.89 30.00 -25.22
N ALA A 334 12.12 30.82 -24.50
CA ALA A 334 12.45 31.23 -23.14
C ALA A 334 12.36 30.06 -22.13
N ASP A 335 11.48 29.10 -22.37
CA ASP A 335 11.31 27.93 -21.48
C ASP A 335 12.54 27.02 -21.49
N LYS A 336 13.32 27.02 -22.58
CA LYS A 336 14.59 26.26 -22.66
C LYS A 336 15.64 26.71 -21.67
N ALA A 337 15.50 27.91 -21.09
CA ALA A 337 16.40 28.45 -20.08
C ALA A 337 15.93 28.20 -18.62
N ILE A 338 14.79 27.50 -18.41
CA ILE A 338 14.30 27.16 -17.07
C ILE A 338 15.28 26.21 -16.42
N ASP A 339 15.88 26.61 -15.29
CA ASP A 339 16.78 25.78 -14.51
C ASP A 339 15.96 24.76 -13.68
N SER A 340 15.83 23.54 -14.21
CA SER A 340 15.11 22.45 -13.58
C SER A 340 15.70 21.11 -14.00
N PRO A 341 15.79 20.12 -13.10
CA PRO A 341 16.25 18.77 -13.43
C PRO A 341 15.33 18.03 -14.41
N TYR A 342 14.16 18.57 -14.72
CA TYR A 342 13.27 18.10 -15.77
C TYR A 342 13.62 18.68 -17.16
N ASN A 343 14.45 19.72 -17.24
CA ASN A 343 14.75 20.36 -18.52
C ASN A 343 15.80 19.59 -19.33
N THR A 344 15.34 18.80 -20.29
CA THR A 344 16.18 17.96 -21.15
C THR A 344 16.96 18.73 -22.22
N TYR A 345 16.81 20.07 -22.30
CA TYR A 345 17.65 20.98 -23.08
C TYR A 345 18.90 21.44 -22.35
N LEU A 346 18.82 21.54 -20.99
CA LEU A 346 19.94 21.99 -20.15
C LEU A 346 20.70 20.84 -19.55
N TYR A 347 20.03 19.74 -19.25
CA TYR A 347 20.61 18.58 -18.56
C TYR A 347 20.60 17.36 -19.45
N LYS A 348 21.73 16.62 -19.43
CA LYS A 348 21.91 15.37 -20.17
C LYS A 348 21.22 14.22 -19.46
N GLY A 349 20.81 13.23 -20.23
CA GLY A 349 20.18 12.04 -19.68
C GLY A 349 18.65 12.20 -19.52
N LEU A 350 18.10 11.35 -18.66
CA LEU A 350 16.68 11.39 -18.30
C LEU A 350 16.36 12.60 -17.41
N PRO A 351 15.14 13.14 -17.50
CA PRO A 351 14.65 14.08 -16.50
C PRO A 351 14.57 13.42 -15.13
N ALA A 352 14.34 14.21 -14.08
CA ALA A 352 14.32 13.74 -12.68
C ALA A 352 13.23 12.69 -12.39
N GLY A 353 12.23 12.58 -13.24
CA GLY A 353 11.15 11.60 -13.14
C GLY A 353 10.16 11.71 -14.29
N PRO A 354 9.06 10.92 -14.24
CA PRO A 354 8.01 10.94 -15.25
C PRO A 354 7.35 12.32 -15.35
N ILE A 355 6.83 12.64 -16.54
CA ILE A 355 6.12 13.90 -16.85
C ILE A 355 4.64 13.70 -17.16
N SER A 356 4.16 12.48 -17.07
CA SER A 356 2.76 12.09 -17.25
C SER A 356 2.57 10.63 -16.85
N ASN A 357 1.31 10.18 -16.75
CA ASN A 357 0.96 8.78 -16.54
C ASN A 357 0.81 8.07 -17.91
N PRO A 358 1.77 7.21 -18.28
CA PRO A 358 1.78 6.57 -19.59
C PRO A 358 0.82 5.38 -19.66
N GLY A 359 0.28 5.13 -20.87
CA GLY A 359 -0.46 3.92 -21.18
C GLY A 359 0.43 2.70 -21.43
N MET A 360 -0.21 1.54 -21.58
CA MET A 360 0.54 0.28 -21.78
C MET A 360 1.37 0.25 -23.07
N LYS A 361 0.96 0.97 -24.11
CA LYS A 361 1.71 1.04 -25.37
C LYS A 361 3.07 1.73 -25.19
N ALA A 362 3.09 2.85 -24.48
CA ALA A 362 4.31 3.58 -24.18
C ALA A 362 5.24 2.80 -23.25
N LEU A 363 4.68 2.17 -22.20
CA LEU A 363 5.42 1.29 -21.28
C LEU A 363 6.06 0.11 -22.05
N ALA A 364 5.29 -0.56 -22.91
CA ALA A 364 5.82 -1.67 -23.72
C ALA A 364 6.90 -1.21 -24.70
N ALA A 365 6.75 -0.04 -25.31
CA ALA A 365 7.75 0.53 -26.22
C ALA A 365 9.04 0.93 -25.48
N ALA A 366 8.93 1.46 -24.27
CA ALA A 366 10.08 1.76 -23.43
C ALA A 366 10.87 0.49 -23.04
N MET A 367 10.16 -0.62 -22.78
CA MET A 367 10.80 -1.91 -22.46
C MET A 367 11.34 -2.67 -23.67
N GLU A 368 10.77 -2.46 -24.84
CA GLU A 368 11.08 -3.19 -26.08
C GLU A 368 11.15 -2.22 -27.28
N PRO A 369 12.18 -1.33 -27.29
CA PRO A 369 12.33 -0.37 -28.38
C PRO A 369 12.74 -1.06 -29.68
N ASP A 370 12.50 -0.40 -30.81
CA ASP A 370 13.08 -0.81 -32.09
C ASP A 370 14.62 -0.66 -32.06
N SER A 371 15.31 -1.46 -32.85
CA SER A 371 16.74 -1.32 -33.04
C SER A 371 17.04 -0.49 -34.28
N THR A 372 17.16 0.82 -34.11
CA THR A 372 17.42 1.77 -35.20
C THR A 372 18.73 2.55 -34.97
N LYS A 373 19.07 3.41 -35.93
CA LYS A 373 20.18 4.37 -35.80
C LYS A 373 19.68 5.82 -35.94
N TYR A 374 18.40 6.04 -35.60
CA TYR A 374 17.82 7.39 -35.64
C TYR A 374 18.13 8.17 -34.38
N TYR A 375 18.39 9.46 -34.54
CA TYR A 375 18.66 10.42 -33.47
C TYR A 375 17.66 11.58 -33.47
N TYR A 376 16.90 11.73 -34.55
CA TYR A 376 15.96 12.83 -34.74
C TYR A 376 14.64 12.33 -35.32
N TYR A 377 13.58 13.04 -35.03
CA TYR A 377 12.25 12.85 -35.62
C TYR A 377 11.57 14.19 -35.79
N VAL A 378 10.63 14.27 -36.70
CA VAL A 378 9.75 15.40 -36.92
C VAL A 378 8.37 14.91 -37.36
N LEU A 379 7.31 15.51 -36.84
CA LEU A 379 5.95 15.14 -37.20
C LEU A 379 5.63 15.58 -38.61
N ASN A 380 5.20 14.67 -39.47
CA ASN A 380 4.62 14.98 -40.77
C ASN A 380 3.16 15.42 -40.55
N PRO A 381 2.78 16.68 -40.85
CA PRO A 381 1.46 17.19 -40.56
C PRO A 381 0.34 16.57 -41.43
N GLU A 382 0.70 16.00 -42.57
CA GLU A 382 -0.26 15.38 -43.49
C GLU A 382 -0.63 13.96 -43.07
N THR A 383 0.39 13.16 -42.70
CA THR A 383 0.20 11.75 -42.36
C THR A 383 -0.01 11.52 -40.84
N LYS A 384 0.26 12.54 -40.02
CA LYS A 384 0.27 12.45 -38.53
C LYS A 384 1.24 11.38 -37.98
N ARG A 385 2.28 11.04 -38.75
CA ARG A 385 3.36 10.12 -38.40
C ARG A 385 4.68 10.85 -38.37
N HIS A 386 5.62 10.34 -37.56
CA HIS A 386 6.96 10.89 -37.50
C HIS A 386 7.81 10.39 -38.67
N GLU A 387 8.62 11.29 -39.22
CA GLU A 387 9.74 10.95 -40.09
C GLU A 387 11.04 11.04 -39.29
N PHE A 388 11.88 10.01 -39.42
CA PHE A 388 13.07 9.80 -38.63
C PHE A 388 14.34 10.05 -39.42
N SER A 389 15.37 10.61 -38.80
CA SER A 389 16.67 10.87 -39.43
C SER A 389 17.83 10.53 -38.51
N LYS A 390 18.99 10.28 -39.13
CA LYS A 390 20.21 9.86 -38.42
C LYS A 390 21.12 11.03 -38.05
N THR A 391 21.14 12.05 -38.86
CA THR A 391 21.98 13.24 -38.72
C THR A 391 21.16 14.50 -38.57
N TYR A 392 21.75 15.53 -37.95
CA TYR A 392 21.10 16.83 -37.83
C TYR A 392 20.82 17.48 -39.20
N ALA A 393 21.71 17.30 -40.19
CA ALA A 393 21.51 17.82 -41.54
C ALA A 393 20.28 17.21 -42.22
N GLU A 394 20.05 15.88 -42.08
CA GLU A 394 18.85 15.22 -42.58
C GLU A 394 17.59 15.75 -41.85
N HIS A 395 17.68 15.92 -40.54
CA HIS A 395 16.58 16.46 -39.72
C HIS A 395 16.19 17.88 -40.19
N GLN A 396 17.18 18.77 -40.40
CA GLN A 396 16.91 20.13 -40.90
C GLN A 396 16.18 20.13 -42.24
N GLN A 397 16.52 19.21 -43.15
CA GLN A 397 15.81 19.06 -44.41
C GLN A 397 14.35 18.67 -44.24
N LEU A 398 14.07 17.74 -43.32
CA LEU A 398 12.71 17.34 -42.96
C LEU A 398 11.91 18.48 -42.30
N VAL A 399 12.54 19.20 -41.35
CA VAL A 399 11.93 20.38 -40.73
C VAL A 399 11.58 21.44 -41.79
N GLN A 400 12.52 21.75 -42.69
CA GLN A 400 12.27 22.71 -43.77
C GLN A 400 11.14 22.26 -44.69
N LYS A 401 11.09 20.98 -45.07
CA LYS A 401 10.02 20.38 -45.86
C LYS A 401 8.64 20.60 -45.28
N TYR A 402 8.51 20.43 -43.94
CA TYR A 402 7.21 20.49 -43.26
C TYR A 402 6.84 21.89 -42.76
N SER A 403 7.82 22.78 -42.51
CA SER A 403 7.57 24.18 -42.16
C SER A 403 7.15 25.03 -43.37
N SER A 404 7.49 24.62 -44.62
CA SER A 404 7.12 25.34 -45.85
C SER A 404 5.73 24.98 -46.37
N ASN A 405 5.09 23.94 -45.83
CA ASN A 405 3.78 23.46 -46.25
C ASN A 405 2.65 23.82 -45.26
N GLY A 406 2.90 24.58 -44.21
CA GLY A 406 1.95 25.12 -43.21
C GLY A 406 1.99 26.65 -43.24
#